data_3d83093e8e4559f8c05c59e3fa1d75c2
#
_entry.id   3d83093e8e4559f8c05c59e3fa1d75c2
#
_cell.length_a   1.000
_cell.length_b   1.000
_cell.length_c   1.000
_cell.angle_alpha   90.00
_cell.angle_beta   90.00
_cell.angle_gamma   90.00
#
_symmetry.space_group_name_H-M   'P 1'
#
loop_
_entity.id
_entity.type
_entity.pdbx_description
1 polymer ?
#
loop_
_entity_poly.entity_id
_entity_poly.type
_entity_poly.pdbx_seq_one_letter_code
_entity_poly.pdbx_strand_id
1 'polypeptide(L)'
;QNVAYGLQIQGVRSKNLIDQKVEESLRKAALWEEVKDRLNENAYGLSGGQQQRLCIARTLAVEPEIILMDEPCSALDPVATGRVEELILGLKDQYTIVVVTHNMQQAGRISDRTAFFYLGKLIECDFTKKIFLNPSVKQTEDYISGKFG
;
A
#
# COMPACT_ATOMS: atom_id res chain seq x y z
N GLN A 1 16.94 9.53 -6.42
CA GLN A 1 16.57 10.65 -5.52
C GLN A 1 15.27 10.35 -4.75
N ASN A 2 14.17 9.94 -5.39
CA ASN A 2 12.88 9.69 -4.73
C ASN A 2 12.97 8.76 -3.51
N VAL A 3 13.51 7.56 -3.70
CA VAL A 3 13.63 6.54 -2.63
C VAL A 3 14.65 6.97 -1.57
N ALA A 4 15.73 7.63 -1.97
CA ALA A 4 16.80 8.09 -1.08
C ALA A 4 16.38 9.27 -0.17
N TYR A 5 15.30 9.98 -0.49
CA TYR A 5 14.93 11.24 0.15
C TYR A 5 14.71 11.10 1.65
N GLY A 6 13.96 10.10 2.08
CA GLY A 6 13.73 9.84 3.51
C GLY A 6 15.00 9.54 4.29
N LEU A 7 15.91 8.74 3.71
CA LEU A 7 17.21 8.43 4.31
C LEU A 7 18.07 9.70 4.50
N GLN A 8 18.07 10.60 3.51
CA GLN A 8 18.78 11.86 3.58
C GLN A 8 18.26 12.77 4.69
N ILE A 9 16.92 12.83 4.87
CA ILE A 9 16.29 13.58 5.98
C ILE A 9 16.68 12.98 7.33
N GLN A 10 16.78 11.65 7.44
CA GLN A 10 17.28 10.97 8.65
C GLN A 10 18.77 11.17 8.91
N GLY A 11 19.46 11.92 8.05
CA GLY A 11 20.87 12.26 8.23
C GLY A 11 21.85 11.20 7.71
N VAL A 12 21.39 10.19 6.94
CA VAL A 12 22.26 9.21 6.29
C VAL A 12 23.09 9.92 5.21
N ARG A 13 24.43 9.92 5.37
CA ARG A 13 25.36 10.62 4.46
C ARG A 13 26.19 9.66 3.60
N SER A 14 26.28 8.41 3.98
CA SER A 14 27.06 7.40 3.23
C SER A 14 26.35 7.08 1.92
N LYS A 15 26.98 7.45 0.80
CA LYS A 15 26.44 7.18 -0.54
C LYS A 15 26.24 5.67 -0.75
N ASN A 16 27.22 4.84 -0.38
CA ASN A 16 27.13 3.39 -0.55
C ASN A 16 25.93 2.80 0.23
N LEU A 17 25.68 3.28 1.46
CA LEU A 17 24.54 2.84 2.26
C LEU A 17 23.22 3.28 1.63
N ILE A 18 23.16 4.52 1.12
CA ILE A 18 21.95 5.02 0.42
C ILE A 18 21.69 4.18 -0.83
N ASP A 19 22.69 3.93 -1.66
CA ASP A 19 22.57 3.17 -2.91
C ASP A 19 22.09 1.72 -2.61
N GLN A 20 22.65 1.09 -1.58
CA GLN A 20 22.23 -0.24 -1.11
C GLN A 20 20.76 -0.23 -0.66
N LYS A 21 20.37 0.71 0.22
CA LYS A 21 18.98 0.81 0.72
C LYS A 21 17.98 1.11 -0.39
N VAL A 22 18.36 1.92 -1.38
CA VAL A 22 17.54 2.21 -2.56
C VAL A 22 17.31 0.94 -3.37
N GLU A 23 18.36 0.16 -3.65
CA GLU A 23 18.21 -1.10 -4.38
C GLU A 23 17.34 -2.10 -3.62
N GLU A 24 17.62 -2.33 -2.33
CA GLU A 24 16.84 -3.23 -1.48
C GLU A 24 15.34 -2.84 -1.46
N SER A 25 15.04 -1.56 -1.33
CA SER A 25 13.68 -1.06 -1.28
C SER A 25 12.95 -1.21 -2.62
N LEU A 26 13.64 -0.96 -3.74
CA LEU A 26 13.09 -1.19 -5.08
C LEU A 26 12.85 -2.67 -5.37
N ARG A 27 13.72 -3.56 -4.87
CA ARG A 27 13.53 -5.01 -4.96
C ARG A 27 12.33 -5.47 -4.14
N LYS A 28 12.20 -5.01 -2.88
CA LYS A 28 11.05 -5.28 -2.02
C LYS A 28 9.73 -4.80 -2.63
N ALA A 29 9.76 -3.65 -3.34
CA ALA A 29 8.61 -3.12 -4.05
C ALA A 29 8.37 -3.76 -5.44
N ALA A 30 9.09 -4.84 -5.78
CA ALA A 30 9.01 -5.53 -7.07
C ALA A 30 9.16 -4.57 -8.28
N LEU A 31 10.01 -3.55 -8.15
CA LEU A 31 10.21 -2.51 -9.17
C LEU A 31 11.63 -2.49 -9.75
N TRP A 32 12.62 -3.10 -9.07
CA TRP A 32 14.03 -3.03 -9.44
C TRP A 32 14.30 -3.38 -10.90
N GLU A 33 13.83 -4.53 -11.36
CA GLU A 33 14.10 -5.02 -12.71
C GLU A 33 13.54 -4.11 -13.83
N GLU A 34 12.53 -3.31 -13.48
CA GLU A 34 11.90 -2.39 -14.42
C GLU A 34 12.60 -1.02 -14.50
N VAL A 35 13.41 -0.67 -13.46
CA VAL A 35 13.96 0.70 -13.34
C VAL A 35 15.48 0.74 -13.15
N LYS A 36 16.17 -0.37 -12.94
CA LYS A 36 17.61 -0.43 -12.63
C LYS A 36 18.50 0.31 -13.63
N ASP A 37 18.13 0.30 -14.92
CA ASP A 37 18.91 0.92 -16.00
C ASP A 37 18.56 2.41 -16.21
N ARG A 38 17.58 2.96 -15.45
CA ARG A 38 17.08 4.33 -15.59
C ARG A 38 16.83 5.04 -14.26
N LEU A 39 17.62 4.71 -13.23
CA LEU A 39 17.47 5.26 -11.87
C LEU A 39 17.58 6.79 -11.77
N ASN A 40 18.21 7.42 -12.75
CA ASN A 40 18.40 8.87 -12.80
C ASN A 40 17.35 9.60 -13.66
N GLU A 41 16.43 8.87 -14.28
CA GLU A 41 15.36 9.45 -15.09
C GLU A 41 14.25 10.04 -14.22
N ASN A 42 13.42 10.87 -14.85
CA ASN A 42 12.28 11.49 -14.17
C ASN A 42 11.19 10.43 -13.90
N ALA A 43 10.76 10.32 -12.64
CA ALA A 43 9.73 9.37 -12.23
C ALA A 43 8.35 9.60 -12.89
N TYR A 44 8.08 10.77 -13.45
CA TYR A 44 6.86 11.01 -14.23
C TYR A 44 6.79 10.20 -15.53
N GLY A 45 7.92 9.68 -16.03
CA GLY A 45 7.96 8.74 -17.15
C GLY A 45 7.54 7.30 -16.82
N LEU A 46 7.28 7.00 -15.54
CA LEU A 46 6.80 5.70 -15.09
C LEU A 46 5.28 5.58 -15.26
N SER A 47 4.78 4.35 -15.49
CA SER A 47 3.34 4.08 -15.45
C SER A 47 2.75 4.30 -14.04
N GLY A 48 1.44 4.49 -13.92
CA GLY A 48 0.78 4.70 -12.63
C GLY A 48 1.10 3.62 -11.60
N GLY A 49 1.05 2.35 -11.99
CA GLY A 49 1.42 1.23 -11.12
C GLY A 49 2.90 1.21 -10.72
N GLN A 50 3.80 1.63 -11.63
CA GLN A 50 5.22 1.81 -11.30
C GLN A 50 5.44 2.96 -10.32
N GLN A 51 4.74 4.10 -10.52
CA GLN A 51 4.80 5.24 -9.61
C GLN A 51 4.29 4.85 -8.21
N GLN A 52 3.21 4.07 -8.13
CA GLN A 52 2.70 3.58 -6.85
C GLN A 52 3.71 2.68 -6.14
N ARG A 53 4.31 1.71 -6.85
CA ARG A 53 5.36 0.85 -6.28
C ARG A 53 6.63 1.66 -5.92
N LEU A 54 6.93 2.73 -6.63
CA LEU A 54 8.01 3.66 -6.26
C LEU A 54 7.69 4.39 -4.94
N CYS A 55 6.44 4.80 -4.72
CA CYS A 55 6.00 5.38 -3.45
C CYS A 55 6.14 4.38 -2.30
N ILE A 56 5.78 3.12 -2.52
CA ILE A 56 5.98 2.05 -1.55
C ILE A 56 7.48 1.84 -1.28
N ALA A 57 8.33 1.75 -2.31
CA ALA A 57 9.78 1.64 -2.15
C ALA A 57 10.36 2.80 -1.33
N ARG A 58 9.91 4.02 -1.56
CA ARG A 58 10.30 5.20 -0.78
C ARG A 58 9.95 5.07 0.70
N THR A 59 8.76 4.53 1.00
CA THR A 59 8.34 4.25 2.37
C THR A 59 9.17 3.16 3.01
N LEU A 60 9.45 2.08 2.30
CA LEU A 60 10.24 0.95 2.81
C LEU A 60 11.70 1.32 3.11
N ALA A 61 12.27 2.30 2.39
CA ALA A 61 13.66 2.69 2.54
C ALA A 61 14.01 3.20 3.95
N VAL A 62 13.05 3.78 4.66
CA VAL A 62 13.21 4.31 6.01
C VAL A 62 12.88 3.28 7.10
N GLU A 63 12.60 2.03 6.71
CA GLU A 63 12.32 0.89 7.59
C GLU A 63 11.25 1.19 8.67
N PRO A 64 10.03 1.58 8.25
CA PRO A 64 8.97 1.94 9.20
C PRO A 64 8.44 0.68 9.92
N GLU A 65 7.90 0.85 11.13
CA GLU A 65 7.16 -0.21 11.82
C GLU A 65 5.73 -0.36 11.27
N ILE A 66 5.14 0.75 10.82
CA ILE A 66 3.77 0.82 10.31
C ILE A 66 3.77 1.53 8.95
N ILE A 67 3.07 0.97 7.98
CA ILE A 67 2.87 1.55 6.66
C ILE A 67 1.40 1.99 6.55
N LEU A 68 1.18 3.26 6.22
CA LEU A 68 -0.14 3.82 5.97
C LEU A 68 -0.32 4.02 4.46
N MET A 69 -1.39 3.49 3.90
CA MET A 69 -1.73 3.63 2.49
C MET A 69 -3.15 4.19 2.36
N ASP A 70 -3.28 5.29 1.65
CA ASP A 70 -4.56 5.92 1.36
C ASP A 70 -4.89 5.71 -0.12
N GLU A 71 -5.97 4.97 -0.39
CA GLU A 71 -6.46 4.64 -1.73
C GLU A 71 -5.36 4.15 -2.70
N PRO A 72 -4.53 3.13 -2.33
CA PRO A 72 -3.32 2.80 -3.08
C PRO A 72 -3.54 2.33 -4.52
N CYS A 73 -4.78 1.99 -4.90
CA CYS A 73 -5.10 1.48 -6.23
C CYS A 73 -6.18 2.27 -6.96
N SER A 74 -6.66 3.41 -6.43
CA SER A 74 -7.82 4.12 -6.97
C SER A 74 -7.67 4.61 -8.41
N ALA A 75 -6.43 4.90 -8.85
CA ALA A 75 -6.11 5.39 -10.20
C ALA A 75 -5.42 4.34 -11.07
N LEU A 76 -5.46 3.06 -10.70
CA LEU A 76 -4.76 1.99 -11.40
C LEU A 76 -5.72 1.12 -12.22
N ASP A 77 -5.23 0.61 -13.34
CA ASP A 77 -5.90 -0.45 -14.09
C ASP A 77 -5.90 -1.78 -13.30
N PRO A 78 -6.74 -2.77 -13.67
CA PRO A 78 -6.86 -4.03 -12.93
C PRO A 78 -5.55 -4.82 -12.81
N VAL A 79 -4.67 -4.77 -13.82
CA VAL A 79 -3.39 -5.50 -13.81
C VAL A 79 -2.41 -4.84 -12.84
N ALA A 80 -2.32 -3.50 -12.87
CA ALA A 80 -1.49 -2.74 -11.95
C ALA A 80 -2.01 -2.86 -10.50
N THR A 81 -3.34 -2.85 -10.31
CA THR A 81 -3.99 -3.11 -9.01
C THR A 81 -3.59 -4.47 -8.46
N GLY A 82 -3.68 -5.54 -9.25
CA GLY A 82 -3.27 -6.88 -8.82
C GLY A 82 -1.82 -6.93 -8.34
N ARG A 83 -0.90 -6.28 -9.06
CA ARG A 83 0.52 -6.22 -8.66
C ARG A 83 0.75 -5.48 -7.34
N VAL A 84 0.01 -4.40 -7.09
CA VAL A 84 0.10 -3.67 -5.82
C VAL A 84 -0.51 -4.50 -4.68
N GLU A 85 -1.62 -5.19 -4.91
CA GLU A 85 -2.23 -6.09 -3.91
C GLU A 85 -1.30 -7.26 -3.56
N GLU A 86 -0.67 -7.91 -4.55
CA GLU A 86 0.33 -8.95 -4.33
C GLU A 86 1.53 -8.43 -3.50
N LEU A 87 1.99 -7.20 -3.80
CA LEU A 87 3.04 -6.57 -3.03
C LEU A 87 2.62 -6.34 -1.57
N ILE A 88 1.41 -5.82 -1.32
CA ILE A 88 0.87 -5.62 0.03
C ILE A 88 0.82 -6.95 0.79
N LEU A 89 0.33 -8.01 0.16
CA LEU A 89 0.28 -9.35 0.75
C LEU A 89 1.67 -9.91 1.07
N GLY A 90 2.67 -9.64 0.25
CA GLY A 90 4.05 -10.05 0.51
C GLY A 90 4.74 -9.26 1.63
N LEU A 91 4.28 -8.05 1.91
CA LEU A 91 4.86 -7.18 2.94
C LEU A 91 4.23 -7.38 4.33
N LYS A 92 3.01 -7.92 4.43
CA LYS A 92 2.25 -8.00 5.69
C LYS A 92 2.90 -8.85 6.79
N ASP A 93 3.77 -9.78 6.41
CA ASP A 93 4.50 -10.61 7.38
C ASP A 93 5.65 -9.85 8.07
N GLN A 94 6.09 -8.75 7.47
CA GLN A 94 7.21 -7.93 7.97
C GLN A 94 6.75 -6.58 8.54
N TYR A 95 5.60 -6.07 8.09
CA TYR A 95 5.10 -4.74 8.42
C TYR A 95 3.65 -4.78 8.87
N THR A 96 3.29 -3.92 9.82
CA THR A 96 1.89 -3.59 10.06
C THR A 96 1.43 -2.62 8.98
N ILE A 97 0.43 -3.03 8.18
CA ILE A 97 -0.07 -2.22 7.06
C ILE A 97 -1.51 -1.78 7.35
N VAL A 98 -1.75 -0.49 7.29
CA VAL A 98 -3.10 0.09 7.37
C VAL A 98 -3.44 0.67 6.00
N VAL A 99 -4.51 0.15 5.40
CA VAL A 99 -5.00 0.60 4.09
C VAL A 99 -6.35 1.26 4.26
N VAL A 100 -6.51 2.48 3.77
CA VAL A 100 -7.81 3.12 3.57
C VAL A 100 -8.22 2.88 2.12
N THR A 101 -9.42 2.35 1.93
CA THR A 101 -10.01 2.16 0.59
C THR A 101 -11.52 2.17 0.64
N HIS A 102 -12.15 2.68 -0.41
CA HIS A 102 -13.59 2.53 -0.64
C HIS A 102 -13.93 1.28 -1.45
N ASN A 103 -12.91 0.55 -1.95
CA ASN A 103 -13.13 -0.68 -2.70
C ASN A 103 -13.23 -1.89 -1.75
N MET A 104 -14.46 -2.32 -1.49
CA MET A 104 -14.75 -3.45 -0.60
C MET A 104 -14.10 -4.75 -1.08
N GLN A 105 -14.03 -4.98 -2.41
CA GLN A 105 -13.42 -6.19 -2.95
C GLN A 105 -11.91 -6.20 -2.67
N GLN A 106 -11.25 -5.05 -2.79
CA GLN A 106 -9.84 -4.89 -2.42
C GLN A 106 -9.65 -5.18 -0.93
N ALA A 107 -10.42 -4.53 -0.06
CA ALA A 107 -10.35 -4.77 1.38
C ALA A 107 -10.53 -6.26 1.70
N GLY A 108 -11.49 -6.93 1.07
CA GLY A 108 -11.73 -8.37 1.26
C GLY A 108 -10.57 -9.27 0.85
N ARG A 109 -9.78 -8.86 -0.17
CA ARG A 109 -8.64 -9.66 -0.66
C ARG A 109 -7.37 -9.50 0.14
N ILE A 110 -7.07 -8.27 0.61
CA ILE A 110 -5.74 -7.96 1.14
C ILE A 110 -5.67 -7.84 2.66
N SER A 111 -6.80 -7.64 3.37
CA SER A 111 -6.78 -7.37 4.80
C SER A 111 -7.12 -8.59 5.65
N ASP A 112 -6.50 -8.69 6.83
CA ASP A 112 -6.82 -9.68 7.86
C ASP A 112 -7.96 -9.18 8.76
N ARG A 113 -8.00 -7.86 9.00
CA ARG A 113 -9.04 -7.17 9.75
C ARG A 113 -9.56 -5.98 8.95
N THR A 114 -10.86 -5.72 9.06
CA THR A 114 -11.52 -4.59 8.41
C THR A 114 -12.26 -3.75 9.43
N ALA A 115 -12.08 -2.44 9.34
CA ALA A 115 -12.80 -1.44 10.11
C ALA A 115 -13.70 -0.63 9.18
N PHE A 116 -15.00 -0.63 9.44
CA PHE A 116 -15.98 0.18 8.70
C PHE A 116 -16.23 1.50 9.41
N PHE A 117 -15.94 2.60 8.70
CA PHE A 117 -16.18 3.95 9.16
C PHE A 117 -17.32 4.60 8.37
N TYR A 118 -18.19 5.33 9.07
CA TYR A 118 -19.22 6.14 8.45
C TYR A 118 -19.33 7.49 9.15
N LEU A 119 -19.31 8.57 8.39
CA LEU A 119 -19.35 9.96 8.90
C LEU A 119 -18.40 10.19 10.08
N GLY A 120 -17.15 9.72 9.96
CA GLY A 120 -16.10 9.88 10.98
C GLY A 120 -16.24 8.98 12.22
N LYS A 121 -17.24 8.08 12.26
CA LYS A 121 -17.46 7.14 13.37
C LYS A 121 -17.06 5.73 12.96
N LEU A 122 -16.34 5.03 13.84
CA LEU A 122 -16.11 3.60 13.71
C LEU A 122 -17.43 2.87 13.99
N ILE A 123 -17.95 2.18 12.99
CA ILE A 123 -19.23 1.43 13.07
C ILE A 123 -18.97 -0.01 13.52
N GLU A 124 -18.01 -0.67 12.87
CA GLU A 124 -17.65 -2.04 13.17
C GLU A 124 -16.18 -2.30 12.84
N CYS A 125 -15.52 -3.17 13.62
CA CYS A 125 -14.16 -3.61 13.36
C CYS A 125 -13.98 -5.06 13.82
N ASP A 126 -13.70 -5.95 12.85
CA ASP A 126 -13.49 -7.37 13.13
C ASP A 126 -12.58 -8.02 12.09
N PHE A 127 -12.40 -9.34 12.16
CA PHE A 127 -11.77 -10.10 11.08
C PHE A 127 -12.49 -9.85 9.75
N THR A 128 -11.75 -9.62 8.69
CA THR A 128 -12.27 -9.31 7.36
C THR A 128 -13.34 -10.31 6.91
N LYS A 129 -13.07 -11.60 7.09
CA LYS A 129 -14.04 -12.65 6.74
C LYS A 129 -15.38 -12.49 7.48
N LYS A 130 -15.36 -12.08 8.75
CA LYS A 130 -16.59 -11.86 9.53
C LYS A 130 -17.33 -10.61 9.03
N ILE A 131 -16.61 -9.50 8.84
CA ILE A 131 -17.20 -8.26 8.31
C ILE A 131 -17.94 -8.52 6.99
N PHE A 132 -17.34 -9.27 6.07
CA PHE A 132 -17.92 -9.46 4.73
C PHE A 132 -18.97 -10.57 4.65
N LEU A 133 -18.94 -11.58 5.51
CA LEU A 133 -19.87 -12.72 5.43
C LEU A 133 -20.97 -12.68 6.46
N ASN A 134 -20.73 -12.15 7.65
CA ASN A 134 -21.67 -12.14 8.77
C ASN A 134 -21.38 -10.95 9.71
N PRO A 135 -21.55 -9.70 9.26
CA PRO A 135 -21.37 -8.52 10.09
C PRO A 135 -22.34 -8.53 11.28
N SER A 136 -21.90 -7.97 12.40
CA SER A 136 -22.71 -7.89 13.60
C SER A 136 -23.60 -6.65 13.61
N VAL A 137 -23.27 -5.64 12.80
CA VAL A 137 -23.98 -4.37 12.75
C VAL A 137 -24.76 -4.27 11.46
N LYS A 138 -26.08 -3.99 11.56
CA LYS A 138 -26.97 -3.87 10.40
C LYS A 138 -26.49 -2.83 9.38
N GLN A 139 -25.95 -1.72 9.83
CA GLN A 139 -25.40 -0.68 8.95
C GLN A 139 -24.23 -1.18 8.10
N THR A 140 -23.38 -2.05 8.65
CA THR A 140 -22.30 -2.71 7.92
C THR A 140 -22.86 -3.65 6.85
N GLU A 141 -23.87 -4.45 7.20
CA GLU A 141 -24.55 -5.37 6.29
C GLU A 141 -25.19 -4.62 5.11
N ASP A 142 -25.90 -3.51 5.40
CA ASP A 142 -26.55 -2.70 4.39
C ASP A 142 -25.52 -2.06 3.44
N TYR A 143 -24.38 -1.59 3.97
CA TYR A 143 -23.29 -1.05 3.16
C TYR A 143 -22.70 -2.10 2.23
N ILE A 144 -22.35 -3.28 2.74
CA ILE A 144 -21.73 -4.36 1.96
C ILE A 144 -22.69 -4.92 0.92
N SER A 145 -23.99 -4.99 1.23
CA SER A 145 -25.01 -5.49 0.30
C SER A 145 -25.49 -4.45 -0.72
N GLY A 146 -24.93 -3.22 -0.70
CA GLY A 146 -25.33 -2.13 -1.62
C GLY A 146 -26.72 -1.54 -1.33
N LYS A 147 -27.27 -1.79 -0.15
CA LYS A 147 -28.58 -1.25 0.30
C LYS A 147 -28.43 0.05 1.09
N PHE A 148 -27.24 0.61 1.09
CA PHE A 148 -26.88 1.78 1.86
C PHE A 148 -27.24 3.04 1.06
N GLY A 149 -28.28 3.77 1.48
CA GLY A 149 -28.76 4.99 0.84
C GLY A 149 -30.09 5.42 1.41
#